data_142d230796c9cedd78382a3dff3149c1
#
_entry.id   142d230796c9cedd78382a3dff3149c1
#
_cell.length_a   1.000
_cell.length_b   1.000
_cell.length_c   1.000
_cell.angle_alpha   90.00
_cell.angle_beta   90.00
_cell.angle_gamma   90.00
#
_symmetry.space_group_name_H-M   'P 1'
#
loop_
_entity.id
_entity.type
_entity.pdbx_description
1 polymer ?
#
loop_
_entity_poly.entity_id
_entity_poly.type
_entity_poly.pdbx_seq_one_letter_code
_entity_poly.pdbx_strand_id
1 'polypeptide(L)' 'MAEIAYLTDLVKSLIDEVKTLRVENQQLHE' A
#
# COMPACT_ATOMS: atom_id res chain seq x y z
N MET A 1 14.70 8.04 15.20
CA MET A 1 13.96 7.52 16.31
C MET A 1 12.58 7.09 15.90
N ALA A 2 11.54 7.45 16.67
CA ALA A 2 10.18 7.00 16.40
C ALA A 2 9.66 7.50 15.05
N GLU A 3 10.11 8.67 14.58
CA GLU A 3 9.65 9.23 13.32
C GLU A 3 10.00 8.35 12.13
N ILE A 4 11.20 7.78 12.13
CA ILE A 4 11.61 6.94 11.00
C ILE A 4 10.79 5.67 10.97
N ALA A 5 10.55 5.06 12.12
CA ALA A 5 9.73 3.86 12.18
C ALA A 5 8.30 4.15 11.73
N TYR A 6 7.76 5.28 12.16
CA TYR A 6 6.42 5.68 11.76
C TYR A 6 6.33 5.87 10.24
N LEU A 7 7.31 6.56 9.67
CA LEU A 7 7.30 6.80 8.23
C LEU A 7 7.44 5.50 7.45
N THR A 8 8.27 4.60 7.93
CA THR A 8 8.43 3.30 7.30
C THR A 8 7.11 2.53 7.28
N ASP A 9 6.42 2.52 8.42
CA ASP A 9 5.15 1.83 8.51
C ASP A 9 4.11 2.47 7.59
N LEU A 10 4.11 3.79 7.52
CA LEU A 10 3.18 4.50 6.65
C LEU A 10 3.41 4.15 5.19
N VAL A 11 4.68 4.13 4.78
CA VAL A 11 5.02 3.78 3.40
C VAL A 11 4.60 2.34 3.09
N LYS A 12 4.83 1.43 4.01
CA LYS A 12 4.42 0.04 3.82
C LYS A 12 2.90 -0.08 3.65
N SER A 13 2.15 0.68 4.45
CA SER A 13 0.69 0.68 4.33
C SER A 13 0.25 1.19 2.97
N LEU A 14 0.87 2.25 2.49
CA LEU A 14 0.53 2.81 1.18
C LEU A 14 0.84 1.84 0.06
N ILE A 15 1.98 1.18 0.12
CA ILE A 15 2.35 0.20 -0.88
C ILE A 15 1.34 -0.95 -0.87
N ASP A 16 0.93 -1.38 0.30
CA ASP A 16 -0.03 -2.46 0.43
C ASP A 16 -1.37 -2.08 -0.21
N GLU A 17 -1.83 -0.86 0.06
CA GLU A 17 -3.07 -0.38 -0.52
C GLU A 17 -2.99 -0.30 -2.05
N VAL A 18 -1.86 0.15 -2.57
CA VAL A 18 -1.68 0.21 -4.02
C VAL A 18 -1.74 -1.18 -4.63
N LYS A 19 -1.10 -2.14 -3.99
CA LYS A 19 -1.15 -3.52 -4.48
C LYS A 19 -2.58 -4.07 -4.49
N THR A 20 -3.33 -3.81 -3.44
CA THR A 20 -4.71 -4.24 -3.36
C THR A 20 -5.55 -3.61 -4.46
N LEU A 21 -5.40 -2.31 -4.65
CA LEU A 21 -6.15 -1.60 -5.67
C LEU A 21 -5.82 -2.12 -7.07
N ARG A 22 -4.57 -2.47 -7.32
CA ARG A 22 -4.17 -3.04 -8.60
C ARG A 22 -4.86 -4.37 -8.86
N VAL A 23 -4.88 -5.23 -7.86
CA VAL A 23 -5.50 -6.53 -7.99
C VAL A 23 -7.00 -6.37 -8.26
N GLU A 24 -7.66 -5.54 -7.46
CA GLU A 24 -9.08 -5.30 -7.64
C GLU A 24 -9.39 -4.69 -8.99
N ASN A 25 -8.52 -3.79 -9.44
CA ASN A 25 -8.71 -3.15 -10.74
C ASN A 25 -8.60 -4.16 -11.88
N GLN A 26 -7.63 -5.06 -11.78
CA GLN A 26 -7.46 -6.09 -12.79
C GLN A 26 -8.66 -7.03 -12.84
N GLN A 27 -9.22 -7.35 -11.69
CA GLN A 27 -10.38 -8.23 -11.63
C GLN A 27 -11.61 -7.60 -12.27
N LEU A 28 -11.72 -6.29 -12.20
CA LEU A 28 -12.85 -5.57 -12.79
C LEU A 28 -12.74 -5.45 -14.30
N HIS A 29 -11.57 -5.66 -14.84
CA HIS A 29 -11.30 -5.43 -16.26
C HIS A 29 -11.47 -6.66 -17.12
N GLU A 30 -12.15 -7.62 -16.64
CA GLU A 30 -12.38 -8.82 -17.47
C GLU A 30 -13.35 -8.62 -18.60
#